data_5848759d2dfd717e1361a58e93209d3f
#
_entry.id   5848759d2dfd717e1361a58e93209d3f
#
_cell.length_a   1.000
_cell.length_b   1.000
_cell.length_c   1.000
_cell.angle_alpha   90.00
_cell.angle_beta   90.00
_cell.angle_gamma   90.00
#
_symmetry.space_group_name_H-M   'P 1'
#
loop_
_entity.id
_entity.type
_entity.pdbx_description
1 polymer ?
#
loop_
_entity_poly.entity_id
_entity_poly.type
_entity_poly.pdbx_seq_one_letter_code
_entity_poly.pdbx_strand_id
1 'polypeptide(L)'
;MLYDLSMSERKVYVIQEISGTSKGEPKINIVGAASYSSTGKFNFLLPEFSQMIFSPGPLIYKLRKGLKNFTSNDYLLLTGDPAIIGVACSIVSDITNGKYNLLKWDKQERKYYPIE
;
A
#
# COMPACT_ATOMS: atom_id res chain seq x y z
N MET A 1 23.26 -5.22 -21.39
CA MET A 1 23.21 -5.53 -20.69
C MET A 1 22.06 -5.66 -20.21
N LEU A 2 21.92 -6.17 -19.88
CA LEU A 2 20.93 -6.28 -19.42
C LEU A 2 20.77 -5.79 -18.32
N TYR A 3 20.19 -5.00 -18.04
CA TYR A 3 20.11 -4.59 -16.87
C TYR A 3 19.30 -5.41 -16.12
N ASP A 4 19.44 -5.31 -14.90
CA ASP A 4 18.72 -5.97 -13.91
C ASP A 4 17.30 -5.59 -13.99
N LEU A 5 16.47 -6.43 -14.46
CA LEU A 5 15.08 -6.13 -14.57
C LEU A 5 14.41 -5.89 -13.24
N SER A 6 14.95 -6.42 -12.17
CA SER A 6 14.34 -6.23 -10.87
C SER A 6 14.42 -4.78 -10.45
N MET A 7 15.35 -4.02 -11.01
CA MET A 7 15.45 -2.62 -10.65
C MET A 7 14.32 -1.80 -11.22
N SER A 8 13.66 -2.29 -12.25
CA SER A 8 12.53 -1.56 -12.78
C SER A 8 11.22 -2.15 -12.28
N GLU A 9 11.30 -3.16 -11.44
CA GLU A 9 10.10 -3.77 -10.90
C GLU A 9 9.46 -2.83 -9.91
N ARG A 10 8.17 -2.63 -10.03
CA ARG A 10 7.43 -1.79 -9.11
C ARG A 10 6.38 -2.63 -8.45
N LYS A 11 6.26 -2.51 -7.14
CA LYS A 11 5.27 -3.24 -6.38
C LYS A 11 4.29 -2.26 -5.77
N VAL A 12 3.06 -2.70 -5.58
CA VAL A 12 2.05 -1.90 -4.92
C VAL A 12 1.73 -2.61 -3.60
N TYR A 13 1.95 -1.92 -2.50
CA TYR A 13 1.66 -2.45 -1.17
C TYR A 13 0.35 -1.85 -0.71
N VAL A 14 -0.60 -2.72 -0.36
CA VAL A 14 -1.90 -2.29 0.12
C VAL A 14 -1.83 -2.31 1.64
N ILE A 15 -1.97 -1.16 2.26
CA ILE A 15 -1.78 -1.06 3.70
C ILE A 15 -2.77 -1.92 4.46
N GLN A 16 -4.04 -1.82 4.14
CA GLN A 16 -5.03 -2.62 4.82
C GLN A 16 -6.08 -3.06 3.82
N GLU A 17 -6.46 -4.32 3.90
CA GLU A 17 -7.49 -4.81 3.00
C GLU A 17 -8.79 -4.09 3.29
N ILE A 18 -9.53 -3.79 2.23
CA ILE A 18 -10.83 -3.19 2.37
C ILE A 18 -11.82 -4.12 1.76
N SER A 19 -12.81 -4.53 2.52
CA SER A 19 -13.82 -5.38 1.94
C SER A 19 -14.86 -4.51 1.27
N GLY A 20 -15.62 -5.09 0.46
CA GLY A 20 -16.74 -4.45 -0.14
C GLY A 20 -17.66 -4.00 0.92
N THR A 21 -18.16 -2.82 0.78
CA THR A 21 -18.89 -2.28 1.79
C THR A 21 -20.20 -2.85 1.90
N SER A 22 -20.78 -3.40 0.90
CA SER A 22 -22.04 -3.94 1.03
C SER A 22 -22.04 -5.29 0.57
N LYS A 23 -23.00 -6.02 0.93
CA LYS A 23 -23.05 -7.30 0.63
C LYS A 23 -22.81 -7.56 -0.74
N GLY A 24 -21.90 -8.32 -1.04
CA GLY A 24 -21.59 -8.77 -2.35
C GLY A 24 -20.85 -7.79 -3.22
N GLU A 25 -20.62 -6.60 -2.73
CA GLU A 25 -19.85 -5.68 -3.53
C GLU A 25 -18.41 -6.05 -3.53
N PRO A 26 -17.75 -5.99 -4.66
CA PRO A 26 -16.34 -6.36 -4.71
C PRO A 26 -15.50 -5.32 -4.01
N LYS A 27 -14.30 -5.70 -3.71
CA LYS A 27 -13.35 -4.79 -3.16
C LYS A 27 -12.93 -3.93 -4.24
N ILE A 28 -13.69 -3.07 -4.52
CA ILE A 28 -13.59 -2.36 -5.62
C ILE A 28 -12.44 -1.73 -5.84
N ASN A 29 -12.23 -1.03 -5.72
CA ASN A 29 -11.40 0.01 -6.13
C ASN A 29 -9.96 -0.30 -6.24
N ILE A 30 -9.41 -1.27 -5.58
CA ILE A 30 -8.00 -1.54 -5.70
C ILE A 30 -7.66 -2.14 -7.05
N VAL A 31 -8.62 -2.72 -7.75
CA VAL A 31 -8.32 -3.28 -9.06
C VAL A 31 -7.73 -2.23 -9.99
N GLY A 32 -8.21 -1.00 -9.88
CA GLY A 32 -7.69 0.06 -10.73
C GLY A 32 -6.26 0.45 -10.43
N ALA A 33 -5.74 0.05 -9.28
CA ALA A 33 -4.36 0.35 -8.94
C ALA A 33 -3.38 -0.69 -9.47
N ALA A 34 -3.87 -1.77 -10.03
CA ALA A 34 -3.00 -2.85 -10.48
C ALA A 34 -2.05 -2.42 -11.59
N SER A 35 -2.42 -1.41 -12.36
CA SER A 35 -1.57 -0.94 -13.44
C SER A 35 -0.28 -0.31 -12.94
N TYR A 36 -0.23 0.06 -11.65
CA TYR A 36 0.99 0.62 -11.10
C TYR A 36 1.98 -0.46 -10.65
N SER A 37 1.55 -1.71 -10.63
CA SER A 37 2.40 -2.83 -10.29
C SER A 37 2.95 -3.45 -11.56
N SER A 38 4.22 -3.78 -11.57
CA SER A 38 4.84 -4.42 -12.73
C SER A 38 4.22 -5.77 -13.06
N THR A 39 3.73 -6.47 -12.04
CA THR A 39 3.16 -7.80 -12.25
C THR A 39 1.65 -7.81 -12.22
N GLY A 40 1.03 -6.66 -11.93
CA GLY A 40 -0.41 -6.61 -11.76
C GLY A 40 -0.90 -7.15 -10.43
N LYS A 41 0.00 -7.50 -9.53
CA LYS A 41 -0.36 -8.08 -8.24
C LYS A 41 -0.12 -7.09 -7.11
N PHE A 42 -0.77 -7.36 -5.98
CA PHE A 42 -0.65 -6.51 -4.81
C PHE A 42 0.01 -7.26 -3.67
N ASN A 43 0.69 -6.51 -2.81
CA ASN A 43 1.23 -7.04 -1.57
C ASN A 43 0.39 -6.49 -0.44
N PHE A 44 -0.39 -7.33 0.23
CA PHE A 44 -1.27 -6.87 1.30
C PHE A 44 -0.53 -6.92 2.64
N LEU A 45 -0.63 -5.86 3.41
CA LEU A 45 0.08 -5.79 4.68
C LEU A 45 -0.78 -6.21 5.86
N LEU A 46 -1.99 -5.71 5.97
CA LEU A 46 -2.86 -6.04 7.09
C LEU A 46 -4.24 -6.44 6.61
N PRO A 47 -4.91 -7.31 7.34
CA PRO A 47 -6.29 -7.68 6.99
C PRO A 47 -7.23 -6.53 7.35
N GLU A 48 -8.43 -6.56 6.82
CA GLU A 48 -9.41 -5.58 7.16
C GLU A 48 -9.76 -5.73 8.63
N PHE A 49 -10.31 -4.71 9.22
CA PHE A 49 -10.67 -4.68 10.63
C PHE A 49 -9.50 -4.62 11.59
N SER A 50 -8.27 -4.50 11.10
CA SER A 50 -7.14 -4.23 11.99
C SER A 50 -7.30 -2.82 12.54
N GLN A 51 -7.08 -2.64 13.81
CA GLN A 51 -7.20 -1.34 14.45
C GLN A 51 -6.03 -1.09 15.39
N MET A 52 -5.39 0.04 15.20
CA MET A 52 -4.19 0.38 15.94
C MET A 52 -4.46 0.53 17.42
N ILE A 53 -5.63 1.04 17.76
CA ILE A 53 -5.96 1.30 19.15
C ILE A 53 -5.96 0.05 20.01
N PHE A 54 -6.27 -1.09 19.44
CA PHE A 54 -6.34 -2.31 20.23
C PHE A 54 -5.04 -3.10 20.27
N SER A 55 -4.19 -2.92 19.27
CA SER A 55 -2.98 -3.73 19.18
C SER A 55 -1.87 -3.00 18.46
N PRO A 56 -1.41 -1.88 19.02
CA PRO A 56 -0.40 -1.10 18.29
C PRO A 56 0.92 -1.84 18.07
N GLY A 57 1.42 -2.49 19.10
CA GLY A 57 2.71 -3.16 18.98
C GLY A 57 2.75 -4.23 17.90
N PRO A 58 1.86 -5.22 17.95
CA PRO A 58 1.83 -6.25 16.92
C PRO A 58 1.56 -5.72 15.53
N LEU A 59 0.72 -4.69 15.39
CA LEU A 59 0.44 -4.14 14.08
C LEU A 59 1.66 -3.44 13.51
N ILE A 60 2.36 -2.67 14.32
CA ILE A 60 3.55 -1.99 13.88
C ILE A 60 4.61 -3.00 13.47
N TYR A 61 4.75 -4.08 14.22
CA TYR A 61 5.70 -5.13 13.88
C TYR A 61 5.36 -5.75 12.53
N LYS A 62 4.08 -6.03 12.29
CA LYS A 62 3.65 -6.60 11.03
C LYS A 62 3.91 -5.63 9.88
N LEU A 63 3.66 -4.36 10.08
CA LEU A 63 3.91 -3.37 9.04
C LEU A 63 5.39 -3.29 8.73
N ARG A 64 6.24 -3.28 9.75
CA ARG A 64 7.68 -3.20 9.53
C ARG A 64 8.18 -4.42 8.79
N LYS A 65 7.67 -5.59 9.15
CA LYS A 65 8.08 -6.81 8.52
C LYS A 65 7.63 -6.85 7.06
N GLY A 66 6.39 -6.45 6.81
CA GLY A 66 5.85 -6.48 5.46
C GLY A 66 6.47 -5.45 4.54
N LEU A 67 6.96 -4.35 5.09
CA LEU A 67 7.52 -3.27 4.29
C LEU A 67 9.04 -3.29 4.21
N LYS A 68 9.68 -4.28 4.80
CA LYS A 68 11.14 -4.24 4.87
C LYS A 68 11.83 -4.21 3.52
N ASN A 69 11.17 -4.69 2.48
CA ASN A 69 11.75 -4.68 1.14
C ASN A 69 11.17 -3.57 0.26
N PHE A 70 10.47 -2.63 0.85
CA PHE A 70 9.90 -1.51 0.10
C PHE A 70 11.03 -0.64 -0.44
N THR A 71 10.88 -0.19 -1.67
CA THR A 71 11.88 0.66 -2.30
C THR A 71 11.24 1.94 -2.82
N SER A 72 12.07 2.89 -3.21
CA SER A 72 11.56 4.15 -3.74
C SER A 72 10.84 3.99 -5.08
N ASN A 73 10.91 2.83 -5.71
CA ASN A 73 10.18 2.59 -6.94
C ASN A 73 8.78 2.05 -6.68
N ASP A 74 8.52 1.60 -5.46
CA ASP A 74 7.26 0.98 -5.14
C ASP A 74 6.21 2.02 -4.77
N TYR A 75 4.96 1.57 -4.70
CA TYR A 75 3.85 2.43 -4.33
C TYR A 75 3.19 1.92 -3.07
N LEU A 76 2.75 2.84 -2.24
CA LEU A 76 2.01 2.51 -1.04
C LEU A 76 0.57 2.98 -1.24
N LEU A 77 -0.36 2.04 -1.29
CA LEU A 77 -1.77 2.35 -1.51
C LEU A 77 -2.42 2.67 -0.19
N LEU A 78 -2.93 3.87 -0.09
CA LEU A 78 -3.45 4.40 1.19
C LEU A 78 -4.86 3.92 1.44
N THR A 79 -4.98 2.81 2.15
CA THR A 79 -6.28 2.23 2.48
C THR A 79 -6.34 1.91 3.95
N GLY A 80 -7.52 2.03 4.52
CA GLY A 80 -7.77 1.57 5.88
C GLY A 80 -7.76 2.65 6.92
N ASP A 81 -7.45 2.27 8.13
CA ASP A 81 -7.46 3.15 9.29
C ASP A 81 -6.40 4.25 9.14
N PRO A 82 -6.77 5.51 9.28
CA PRO A 82 -5.81 6.60 9.14
C PRO A 82 -4.58 6.49 10.05
N ALA A 83 -4.74 5.95 11.25
CA ALA A 83 -3.61 5.78 12.14
C ALA A 83 -2.63 4.75 11.58
N ILE A 84 -3.14 3.69 10.98
CA ILE A 84 -2.30 2.68 10.37
C ILE A 84 -1.62 3.25 9.15
N ILE A 85 -2.33 4.03 8.36
CA ILE A 85 -1.74 4.68 7.19
C ILE A 85 -0.58 5.57 7.62
N GLY A 86 -0.77 6.35 8.69
CA GLY A 86 0.28 7.22 9.17
C GLY A 86 1.54 6.46 9.58
N VAL A 87 1.36 5.34 10.27
CA VAL A 87 2.51 4.54 10.69
C VAL A 87 3.20 3.93 9.48
N ALA A 88 2.43 3.42 8.52
CA ALA A 88 3.02 2.83 7.33
C ALA A 88 3.84 3.86 6.55
N CYS A 89 3.31 5.08 6.41
CA CYS A 89 4.04 6.14 5.73
C CYS A 89 5.34 6.48 6.46
N SER A 90 5.30 6.49 7.77
CA SER A 90 6.49 6.77 8.56
C SER A 90 7.57 5.71 8.32
N ILE A 91 7.14 4.44 8.27
CA ILE A 91 8.07 3.35 8.06
C ILE A 91 8.73 3.44 6.69
N VAL A 92 7.93 3.66 5.64
CA VAL A 92 8.53 3.73 4.30
C VAL A 92 9.39 4.98 4.15
N SER A 93 9.06 6.05 4.81
CA SER A 93 9.89 7.25 4.79
C SER A 93 11.26 6.96 5.38
N ASP A 94 11.31 6.22 6.48
CA ASP A 94 12.59 5.86 7.07
C ASP A 94 13.39 4.96 6.15
N ILE A 95 12.77 3.97 5.55
CA ILE A 95 13.48 3.02 4.71
C ILE A 95 14.02 3.69 3.46
N THR A 96 13.30 4.64 2.91
CA THR A 96 13.65 5.22 1.61
C THR A 96 14.27 6.61 1.72
N ASN A 97 14.52 7.07 2.93
CA ASN A 97 15.01 8.43 3.16
C ASN A 97 14.08 9.48 2.58
N GLY A 98 12.79 9.24 2.76
CA GLY A 98 11.78 10.20 2.33
C GLY A 98 11.41 10.15 0.87
N LYS A 99 11.93 9.19 0.13
CA LYS A 99 11.61 9.10 -1.30
C LYS A 99 10.70 7.92 -1.55
N TYR A 100 9.42 8.16 -1.53
CA TYR A 100 8.47 7.08 -1.74
C TYR A 100 7.24 7.61 -2.45
N ASN A 101 6.53 6.71 -3.09
CA ASN A 101 5.36 7.05 -3.87
C ASN A 101 4.10 6.55 -3.20
N LEU A 102 3.06 7.32 -3.25
CA LEU A 102 1.77 6.96 -2.69
C LEU A 102 0.74 6.85 -3.78
N LEU A 103 -0.28 6.03 -3.56
CA LEU A 103 -1.43 5.97 -4.44
C LEU A 103 -2.66 6.31 -3.62
N LYS A 104 -3.51 7.16 -4.16
CA LYS A 104 -4.71 7.58 -3.48
C LYS A 104 -5.89 7.53 -4.43
N TRP A 105 -7.05 7.13 -3.91
CA TRP A 105 -8.27 7.09 -4.68
C TRP A 105 -8.88 8.49 -4.75
N ASP A 106 -9.23 8.91 -5.96
CA ASP A 106 -9.91 10.19 -6.15
C ASP A 106 -11.38 9.89 -6.41
N LYS A 107 -12.24 10.32 -5.50
CA LYS A 107 -13.65 10.05 -5.60
C LYS A 107 -14.30 10.73 -6.79
N GLN A 108 -13.86 11.91 -7.12
CA GLN A 108 -14.47 12.64 -8.20
C GLN A 108 -14.10 12.07 -9.55
N GLU A 109 -12.84 11.77 -9.74
CA GLU A 109 -12.36 11.22 -11.00
C GLU A 109 -12.50 9.72 -11.08
N ARG A 110 -12.79 9.08 -9.95
CA ARG A 110 -12.97 7.64 -9.86
C ARG A 110 -11.77 6.88 -10.39
N LYS A 111 -10.63 7.30 -9.95
CA LYS A 111 -9.40 6.62 -10.34
C LYS A 111 -8.35 6.83 -9.27
N TYR A 112 -7.31 6.00 -9.34
CA TYR A 112 -6.17 6.17 -8.46
C TYR A 112 -5.21 7.13 -9.10
N TYR A 113 -4.54 7.90 -8.30
CA TYR A 113 -3.51 8.78 -8.82
C TYR A 113 -2.29 8.73 -7.91
N PRO A 114 -1.10 8.90 -8.49
CA PRO A 114 0.12 8.81 -7.70
C PRO A 114 0.49 10.14 -7.09
N ILE A 115 1.10 10.06 -5.91
CA ILE A 115 1.68 11.22 -5.26
C ILE A 115 3.15 10.85 -5.10
N GLU A 116 4.01 11.56 -5.80
CA GLU A 116 5.42 11.22 -5.82
C GLU A 116 6.33 12.27 -5.19
#